data_86ee7527b98447f9999d09ffdc15f981
#
_entry.id   86ee7527b98447f9999d09ffdc15f981
#
_cell.length_a   1.000
_cell.length_b   1.000
_cell.length_c   1.000
_cell.angle_alpha   90.00
_cell.angle_beta   90.00
_cell.angle_gamma   90.00
#
_symmetry.space_group_name_H-M   'P 1'
#
loop_
_entity.id
_entity.type
_entity.pdbx_description
1 polymer ?
#
loop_
_entity_poly.entity_id
_entity_poly.type
_entity_poly.pdbx_seq_one_letter_code
_entity_poly.pdbx_strand_id
1 'polypeptide(L)'
;NISIISQITGREDVFMGKVKVVSKNNQVSVKVKSTKDEQLNQNMAELLSNTAVEGFLPFHIVSDNNGFTAEYGTAGYETAKEFFKNRVIDQHTFSVFMKSSVNALSGMSAYNMEYGNVMVSLDTVLIESATGKALYLYYPATGYNNGEFYNVFLDEILRMIRTPMNSDVSFMVRLKELLKQPENMTWNILGEYADSIDVPAVNRENMQPQVHVVQTCLLYTSPSPRDS
;
A
#
# COMPACT_ATOMS: atom_id res chain seq x y z
N ASN A 1 -21.97 16.57 -4.22
CA ASN A 1 -20.89 15.89 -3.50
C ASN A 1 -20.12 15.04 -4.50
N ILE A 2 -19.17 15.65 -5.15
CA ILE A 2 -18.26 15.04 -6.13
C ILE A 2 -17.26 14.19 -5.33
N SER A 3 -17.04 12.97 -5.78
CA SER A 3 -16.03 12.07 -5.20
C SER A 3 -14.69 12.81 -5.12
N ILE A 4 -14.07 12.79 -3.95
CA ILE A 4 -12.77 13.44 -3.70
C ILE A 4 -11.67 12.89 -4.65
N ILE A 5 -11.88 11.69 -5.19
CA ILE A 5 -10.92 11.00 -6.06
C ILE A 5 -10.84 11.65 -7.46
N SER A 6 -11.95 12.14 -8.02
CA SER A 6 -11.97 12.74 -9.38
C SER A 6 -11.30 14.12 -9.47
N GLN A 7 -11.06 14.79 -8.33
CA GLN A 7 -10.45 16.13 -8.32
C GLN A 7 -8.91 16.13 -8.30
N ILE A 8 -8.28 14.98 -8.00
CA ILE A 8 -6.83 14.95 -7.75
C ILE A 8 -6.00 14.60 -8.99
N THR A 9 -6.54 13.89 -9.98
CA THR A 9 -5.73 13.33 -11.07
C THR A 9 -5.94 13.95 -12.45
N GLY A 10 -6.98 14.76 -12.65
CA GLY A 10 -7.27 15.37 -13.97
C GLY A 10 -7.50 14.34 -15.10
N ARG A 11 -7.67 13.07 -14.76
CA ARG A 11 -8.09 11.99 -15.65
C ARG A 11 -9.57 11.73 -15.41
N GLU A 12 -10.31 11.49 -16.48
CA GLU A 12 -11.68 10.98 -16.39
C GLU A 12 -11.59 9.56 -15.81
N ASP A 13 -11.68 9.48 -14.48
CA ASP A 13 -11.71 8.21 -13.77
C ASP A 13 -13.02 7.53 -14.09
N VAL A 14 -12.95 6.40 -14.80
CA VAL A 14 -14.06 5.50 -15.04
C VAL A 14 -14.35 4.72 -13.75
N PHE A 15 -14.60 5.43 -12.65
CA PHE A 15 -15.13 4.83 -11.45
C PHE A 15 -16.65 4.69 -11.59
N MET A 16 -17.10 3.49 -11.89
CA MET A 16 -18.53 3.19 -11.98
C MET A 16 -19.20 3.01 -10.61
N GLY A 17 -18.56 3.31 -9.51
CA GLY A 17 -19.13 3.27 -8.16
C GLY A 17 -18.75 4.50 -7.33
N LYS A 18 -19.58 4.84 -6.35
CA LYS A 18 -19.23 5.89 -5.38
C LYS A 18 -18.44 5.27 -4.23
N VAL A 19 -17.14 5.44 -4.24
CA VAL A 19 -16.27 5.05 -3.13
C VAL A 19 -16.28 6.15 -2.08
N LYS A 20 -16.61 5.81 -0.84
CA LYS A 20 -16.49 6.71 0.30
C LYS A 20 -15.48 6.12 1.28
N VAL A 21 -14.30 6.71 1.31
CA VAL A 21 -13.28 6.42 2.31
C VAL A 21 -13.42 7.44 3.43
N VAL A 22 -13.59 6.98 4.66
CA VAL A 22 -13.69 7.83 5.85
C VAL A 22 -12.60 7.41 6.82
N SER A 23 -11.62 8.27 7.02
CA SER A 23 -10.61 8.11 8.07
C SER A 23 -11.00 8.97 9.27
N LYS A 24 -11.20 8.35 10.44
CA LYS A 24 -11.50 9.04 11.69
C LYS A 24 -10.88 8.27 12.86
N ASN A 25 -10.10 8.94 13.69
CA ASN A 25 -9.47 8.36 14.89
C ASN A 25 -8.65 7.08 14.59
N ASN A 26 -7.81 7.08 13.56
CA ASN A 26 -7.05 5.92 13.07
C ASN A 26 -7.91 4.71 12.61
N GLN A 27 -9.17 4.92 12.35
CA GLN A 27 -10.04 3.92 11.73
C GLN A 27 -10.42 4.37 10.33
N VAL A 28 -10.18 3.51 9.36
CA VAL A 28 -10.63 3.68 7.98
C VAL A 28 -11.91 2.87 7.80
N SER A 29 -12.93 3.47 7.20
CA SER A 29 -14.16 2.77 6.80
C SER A 29 -14.35 2.98 5.31
N VAL A 30 -14.53 1.91 4.56
CA VAL A 30 -14.75 1.98 3.12
C VAL A 30 -16.12 1.43 2.76
N LYS A 31 -16.89 2.25 2.04
CA LYS A 31 -18.19 1.89 1.49
C LYS A 31 -18.20 2.18 0.00
N VAL A 32 -18.60 1.19 -0.77
CA VAL A 32 -18.73 1.31 -2.23
C VAL A 32 -20.17 1.12 -2.61
N LYS A 33 -20.81 2.20 -3.09
CA LYS A 33 -22.22 2.17 -3.52
C LYS A 33 -22.30 1.92 -5.02
N SER A 34 -23.14 0.97 -5.44
CA SER A 34 -23.38 0.68 -6.84
C SER A 34 -24.02 1.86 -7.59
N THR A 35 -23.71 1.96 -8.86
CA THR A 35 -24.45 2.77 -9.83
C THR A 35 -25.65 2.00 -10.34
N LYS A 36 -26.47 2.66 -11.18
CA LYS A 36 -27.66 2.02 -11.75
C LYS A 36 -27.36 0.91 -12.75
N ASP A 37 -26.18 0.97 -13.36
CA ASP A 37 -25.74 0.03 -14.42
C ASP A 37 -24.96 -1.16 -13.85
N GLU A 38 -24.61 -1.11 -12.56
CA GLU A 38 -23.89 -2.18 -11.87
C GLU A 38 -24.86 -3.13 -11.18
N GLN A 39 -24.63 -4.41 -11.35
CA GLN A 39 -25.41 -5.46 -10.71
C GLN A 39 -24.51 -6.27 -9.77
N LEU A 40 -25.08 -6.71 -8.65
CA LEU A 40 -24.36 -7.57 -7.72
C LEU A 40 -24.06 -8.93 -8.36
N ASN A 41 -22.79 -9.30 -8.36
CA ASN A 41 -22.40 -10.69 -8.64
C ASN A 41 -22.64 -11.52 -7.38
N GLN A 42 -23.83 -12.13 -7.29
CA GLN A 42 -24.29 -12.86 -6.10
C GLN A 42 -23.32 -13.99 -5.73
N ASN A 43 -22.87 -14.77 -6.71
CA ASN A 43 -21.99 -15.92 -6.46
C ASN A 43 -20.66 -15.48 -5.84
N MET A 44 -20.09 -14.39 -6.35
CA MET A 44 -18.84 -13.86 -5.85
C MET A 44 -19.02 -13.21 -4.46
N ALA A 45 -20.14 -12.53 -4.24
CA ALA A 45 -20.46 -11.94 -2.95
C ALA A 45 -20.62 -13.02 -1.87
N GLU A 46 -21.33 -14.12 -2.18
CA GLU A 46 -21.48 -15.28 -1.28
C GLU A 46 -20.15 -15.98 -1.01
N LEU A 47 -19.32 -16.20 -2.06
CA LEU A 47 -18.01 -16.80 -1.89
C LEU A 47 -17.15 -16.01 -0.91
N LEU A 48 -17.01 -14.71 -1.14
CA LEU A 48 -16.13 -13.85 -0.35
C LEU A 48 -16.69 -13.50 1.04
N SER A 49 -18.00 -13.62 1.24
CA SER A 49 -18.62 -13.50 2.57
C SER A 49 -18.38 -14.73 3.45
N ASN A 50 -18.20 -15.90 2.83
CA ASN A 50 -18.05 -17.18 3.52
C ASN A 50 -16.58 -17.69 3.53
N THR A 51 -15.70 -17.09 2.75
CA THR A 51 -14.31 -17.53 2.58
C THR A 51 -13.35 -16.36 2.82
N ALA A 52 -12.46 -16.51 3.78
CA ALA A 52 -11.37 -15.56 3.95
C ALA A 52 -10.34 -15.79 2.82
N VAL A 53 -10.25 -14.83 1.91
CA VAL A 53 -9.25 -14.84 0.84
C VAL A 53 -8.06 -14.01 1.28
N GLU A 54 -6.87 -14.59 1.28
CA GLU A 54 -5.65 -13.92 1.72
C GLU A 54 -5.40 -12.65 0.90
N GLY A 55 -5.11 -11.54 1.58
CA GLY A 55 -4.84 -10.25 0.96
C GLY A 55 -6.10 -9.47 0.53
N PHE A 56 -7.30 -9.98 0.83
CA PHE A 56 -8.55 -9.27 0.57
C PHE A 56 -9.32 -9.00 1.87
N LEU A 57 -9.89 -7.80 1.95
CA LEU A 57 -10.71 -7.45 3.09
C LEU A 57 -12.09 -8.12 3.03
N PRO A 58 -12.56 -8.66 4.15
CA PRO A 58 -13.94 -9.10 4.25
C PRO A 58 -14.89 -7.92 4.10
N PHE A 59 -16.04 -8.17 3.49
CA PHE A 59 -17.08 -7.18 3.34
C PHE A 59 -18.47 -7.80 3.58
N HIS A 60 -19.46 -6.95 3.75
CA HIS A 60 -20.87 -7.33 3.71
C HIS A 60 -21.65 -6.45 2.73
N ILE A 61 -22.71 -7.01 2.18
CA ILE A 61 -23.57 -6.32 1.22
C ILE A 61 -24.81 -5.82 1.91
N VAL A 62 -25.10 -4.53 1.71
CA VAL A 62 -26.37 -3.90 2.08
C VAL A 62 -27.09 -3.54 0.80
N SER A 63 -28.23 -4.20 0.53
CA SER A 63 -29.05 -3.92 -0.66
C SER A 63 -30.22 -3.03 -0.31
N ASP A 64 -30.54 -2.09 -1.18
CA ASP A 64 -31.73 -1.23 -1.10
C ASP A 64 -32.46 -1.19 -2.46
N ASN A 65 -33.55 -0.43 -2.53
CA ASN A 65 -34.34 -0.30 -3.78
C ASN A 65 -33.58 0.38 -4.94
N ASN A 66 -32.39 0.95 -4.65
CA ASN A 66 -31.60 1.72 -5.61
C ASN A 66 -30.28 1.02 -5.96
N GLY A 67 -30.07 -0.22 -5.51
CA GLY A 67 -28.88 -0.98 -5.75
C GLY A 67 -28.28 -1.64 -4.51
N PHE A 68 -26.98 -1.71 -4.43
CA PHE A 68 -26.28 -2.29 -3.27
C PHE A 68 -25.09 -1.42 -2.83
N THR A 69 -24.65 -1.65 -1.61
CA THR A 69 -23.44 -1.07 -1.03
C THR A 69 -22.58 -2.18 -0.46
N ALA A 70 -21.33 -2.28 -0.89
CA ALA A 70 -20.32 -3.12 -0.25
C ALA A 70 -19.65 -2.32 0.88
N GLU A 71 -19.70 -2.86 2.09
CA GLU A 71 -19.09 -2.23 3.28
C GLU A 71 -17.93 -3.09 3.79
N TYR A 72 -16.75 -2.49 3.91
CA TYR A 72 -15.51 -3.16 4.28
C TYR A 72 -15.11 -2.79 5.70
N GLY A 73 -14.79 -3.81 6.50
CA GLY A 73 -14.26 -3.65 7.85
C GLY A 73 -12.77 -3.30 7.79
N THR A 74 -12.39 -2.15 8.35
CA THR A 74 -11.04 -1.59 8.14
C THR A 74 -10.34 -1.19 9.43
N ALA A 75 -10.73 -1.78 10.56
CA ALA A 75 -10.07 -1.51 11.84
C ALA A 75 -8.61 -1.99 11.84
N GLY A 76 -7.68 -1.08 12.17
CA GLY A 76 -6.25 -1.39 12.21
C GLY A 76 -5.50 -1.20 10.88
N TYR A 77 -6.18 -0.68 9.86
CA TYR A 77 -5.60 -0.41 8.54
C TYR A 77 -5.60 1.09 8.25
N GLU A 78 -4.65 1.50 7.42
CA GLU A 78 -4.56 2.85 6.87
C GLU A 78 -4.48 2.77 5.34
N THR A 79 -4.81 3.83 4.63
CA THR A 79 -4.70 3.83 3.16
C THR A 79 -3.23 3.75 2.75
N ALA A 80 -2.94 3.18 1.57
CA ALA A 80 -1.59 3.17 1.03
C ALA A 80 -1.02 4.60 0.94
N LYS A 81 -1.86 5.57 0.62
CA LYS A 81 -1.50 6.99 0.60
C LYS A 81 -1.00 7.49 1.95
N GLU A 82 -1.75 7.23 3.03
CA GLU A 82 -1.38 7.65 4.38
C GLU A 82 -0.12 6.93 4.85
N PHE A 83 -0.03 5.62 4.61
CA PHE A 83 1.11 4.79 5.00
C PHE A 83 2.41 5.29 4.37
N PHE A 84 2.46 5.41 3.04
CA PHE A 84 3.68 5.79 2.32
C PHE A 84 4.02 7.28 2.45
N LYS A 85 3.02 8.15 2.66
CA LYS A 85 3.24 9.58 2.86
C LYS A 85 3.78 9.91 4.25
N ASN A 86 3.30 9.22 5.28
CA ASN A 86 3.55 9.61 6.68
C ASN A 86 4.73 8.84 7.31
N ARG A 87 5.24 7.80 6.65
CA ARG A 87 6.31 6.95 7.18
C ARG A 87 7.58 7.05 6.37
N VAL A 88 8.68 6.71 7.02
CA VAL A 88 9.96 6.42 6.37
C VAL A 88 9.99 4.92 6.10
N ILE A 89 10.12 4.55 4.83
CA ILE A 89 9.99 3.18 4.36
C ILE A 89 11.37 2.61 4.06
N ASP A 90 11.76 1.59 4.79
CA ASP A 90 12.97 0.83 4.50
C ASP A 90 12.68 -0.30 3.48
N GLN A 91 13.74 -0.90 2.97
CA GLN A 91 13.66 -1.97 1.99
C GLN A 91 12.86 -3.18 2.50
N HIS A 92 12.99 -3.52 3.78
CA HIS A 92 12.24 -4.64 4.37
C HIS A 92 10.73 -4.35 4.40
N THR A 93 10.32 -3.18 4.87
CA THR A 93 8.90 -2.77 4.88
C THR A 93 8.32 -2.78 3.48
N PHE A 94 9.09 -2.30 2.49
CA PHE A 94 8.66 -2.33 1.09
C PHE A 94 8.57 -3.76 0.54
N SER A 95 9.49 -4.64 0.91
CA SER A 95 9.45 -6.06 0.55
C SER A 95 8.19 -6.75 1.07
N VAL A 96 7.82 -6.53 2.34
CA VAL A 96 6.59 -7.07 2.93
C VAL A 96 5.36 -6.61 2.16
N PHE A 97 5.28 -5.32 1.83
CA PHE A 97 4.22 -4.77 1.00
C PHE A 97 4.16 -5.46 -0.38
N MET A 98 5.28 -5.57 -1.08
CA MET A 98 5.34 -6.17 -2.41
C MET A 98 4.96 -7.65 -2.39
N LYS A 99 5.49 -8.43 -1.46
CA LYS A 99 5.18 -9.86 -1.32
C LYS A 99 3.70 -10.10 -1.05
N SER A 100 3.13 -9.37 -0.09
CA SER A 100 1.71 -9.51 0.23
C SER A 100 0.82 -9.10 -0.95
N SER A 101 1.20 -8.07 -1.71
CA SER A 101 0.50 -7.64 -2.91
C SER A 101 0.53 -8.69 -4.01
N VAL A 102 1.72 -9.21 -4.31
CA VAL A 102 1.89 -10.25 -5.35
C VAL A 102 1.11 -11.51 -4.98
N ASN A 103 1.20 -11.96 -3.71
CA ASN A 103 0.48 -13.15 -3.25
C ASN A 103 -1.04 -12.97 -3.36
N ALA A 104 -1.57 -11.83 -2.93
CA ALA A 104 -3.00 -11.53 -3.03
C ALA A 104 -3.47 -11.56 -4.49
N LEU A 105 -2.82 -10.78 -5.36
CA LEU A 105 -3.28 -10.57 -6.72
C LEU A 105 -3.02 -11.79 -7.64
N SER A 106 -1.92 -12.51 -7.45
CA SER A 106 -1.67 -13.76 -8.19
C SER A 106 -2.58 -14.91 -7.73
N GLY A 107 -2.97 -14.94 -6.46
CA GLY A 107 -3.86 -15.95 -5.88
C GLY A 107 -5.32 -15.85 -6.31
N MET A 108 -5.73 -14.74 -6.90
CA MET A 108 -7.13 -14.47 -7.31
C MET A 108 -7.72 -15.56 -8.22
N SER A 109 -6.90 -16.10 -9.13
CA SER A 109 -7.31 -17.11 -10.09
C SER A 109 -7.86 -18.38 -9.43
N ALA A 110 -7.38 -18.74 -8.24
CA ALA A 110 -7.85 -19.90 -7.49
C ALA A 110 -9.32 -19.77 -7.04
N TYR A 111 -9.83 -18.53 -6.97
CA TYR A 111 -11.20 -18.20 -6.56
C TYR A 111 -12.06 -17.67 -7.70
N ASN A 112 -11.58 -17.73 -8.94
CA ASN A 112 -12.23 -17.14 -10.13
C ASN A 112 -12.54 -15.64 -9.96
N MET A 113 -11.70 -14.92 -9.24
CA MET A 113 -11.81 -13.46 -9.06
C MET A 113 -11.24 -12.75 -10.27
N GLU A 114 -11.95 -11.71 -10.75
CA GLU A 114 -11.51 -10.90 -11.88
C GLU A 114 -10.71 -9.68 -11.40
N TYR A 115 -9.55 -9.42 -12.02
CA TYR A 115 -8.71 -8.28 -11.67
C TYR A 115 -9.44 -6.93 -11.81
N GLY A 116 -10.28 -6.80 -12.85
CA GLY A 116 -11.08 -5.59 -13.05
C GLY A 116 -12.00 -5.22 -11.88
N ASN A 117 -12.30 -6.16 -11.01
CA ASN A 117 -13.11 -5.95 -9.81
C ASN A 117 -12.29 -5.59 -8.57
N VAL A 118 -10.96 -5.60 -8.66
CA VAL A 118 -10.09 -5.16 -7.56
C VAL A 118 -9.91 -3.65 -7.60
N MET A 119 -10.11 -2.99 -6.48
CA MET A 119 -9.88 -1.56 -6.37
C MET A 119 -8.40 -1.29 -6.08
N VAL A 120 -7.69 -0.79 -7.09
CA VAL A 120 -6.25 -0.53 -6.99
C VAL A 120 -6.01 0.97 -7.13
N SER A 121 -5.90 1.66 -5.99
CA SER A 121 -5.50 3.07 -5.93
C SER A 121 -4.89 3.39 -4.56
N LEU A 122 -4.22 4.52 -4.44
CA LEU A 122 -3.63 4.97 -3.18
C LEU A 122 -4.64 5.15 -2.04
N ASP A 123 -5.91 5.43 -2.37
CA ASP A 123 -6.98 5.66 -1.40
C ASP A 123 -7.80 4.39 -1.09
N THR A 124 -7.70 3.31 -1.90
CA THR A 124 -8.49 2.08 -1.74
C THR A 124 -7.67 0.86 -1.35
N VAL A 125 -6.38 0.82 -1.68
CA VAL A 125 -5.48 -0.20 -1.13
C VAL A 125 -5.19 0.16 0.32
N LEU A 126 -5.41 -0.80 1.21
CA LEU A 126 -5.17 -0.63 2.64
C LEU A 126 -3.89 -1.35 3.05
N ILE A 127 -3.22 -0.79 4.04
CA ILE A 127 -2.00 -1.36 4.61
C ILE A 127 -2.26 -1.65 6.09
N GLU A 128 -1.93 -2.86 6.51
CA GLU A 128 -1.92 -3.20 7.92
C GLU A 128 -0.82 -2.42 8.64
N SER A 129 -1.21 -1.53 9.53
CA SER A 129 -0.29 -0.57 10.17
C SER A 129 0.85 -1.24 10.95
N ALA A 130 0.60 -2.46 11.47
CA ALA A 130 1.57 -3.19 12.27
C ALA A 130 2.61 -3.95 11.44
N THR A 131 2.21 -4.50 10.30
CA THR A 131 3.06 -5.40 9.50
C THR A 131 3.54 -4.80 8.18
N GLY A 132 2.82 -3.82 7.64
CA GLY A 132 3.07 -3.26 6.31
C GLY A 132 2.48 -4.11 5.17
N LYS A 133 1.67 -5.13 5.47
CA LYS A 133 1.02 -5.97 4.46
C LYS A 133 -0.09 -5.21 3.75
N ALA A 134 -0.17 -5.39 2.43
CA ALA A 134 -1.24 -4.85 1.61
C ALA A 134 -2.51 -5.69 1.70
N LEU A 135 -3.65 -5.00 1.66
CA LEU A 135 -4.98 -5.58 1.62
C LEU A 135 -5.82 -4.85 0.57
N TYR A 136 -6.54 -5.62 -0.22
CA TYR A 136 -7.30 -5.13 -1.35
C TYR A 136 -8.80 -5.20 -1.09
N LEU A 137 -9.53 -4.30 -1.72
CA LEU A 137 -10.98 -4.33 -1.79
C LEU A 137 -11.36 -5.01 -3.10
N TYR A 138 -12.16 -6.07 -3.02
CA TYR A 138 -12.79 -6.67 -4.18
C TYR A 138 -14.25 -6.23 -4.27
N TYR A 139 -14.62 -5.58 -5.36
CA TYR A 139 -15.98 -5.09 -5.56
C TYR A 139 -16.80 -6.09 -6.40
N PRO A 140 -17.75 -6.83 -5.80
CA PRO A 140 -18.43 -7.94 -6.46
C PRO A 140 -19.58 -7.46 -7.38
N ALA A 141 -19.26 -6.64 -8.37
CA ALA A 141 -20.22 -6.09 -9.31
C ALA A 141 -19.94 -6.55 -10.73
N THR A 142 -21.00 -6.94 -11.47
CA THR A 142 -20.93 -7.04 -12.92
C THR A 142 -21.07 -5.65 -13.53
N GLY A 143 -20.42 -5.43 -14.68
CA GLY A 143 -20.39 -4.11 -15.33
C GLY A 143 -19.36 -3.13 -14.73
N TYR A 144 -18.70 -3.50 -13.66
CA TYR A 144 -17.58 -2.75 -13.09
C TYR A 144 -16.26 -3.20 -13.72
N ASN A 145 -15.39 -2.23 -13.97
CA ASN A 145 -13.98 -2.48 -14.29
C ASN A 145 -13.16 -1.33 -13.74
N ASN A 146 -12.21 -1.63 -12.88
CA ASN A 146 -11.34 -0.64 -12.26
C ASN A 146 -10.56 0.18 -13.30
N GLY A 147 -10.20 -0.40 -14.46
CA GLY A 147 -9.43 0.29 -15.50
C GLY A 147 -8.02 0.72 -15.09
N GLU A 148 -7.68 0.65 -13.81
CA GLU A 148 -6.35 1.00 -13.32
C GLU A 148 -5.38 -0.17 -13.42
N PHE A 149 -4.16 0.14 -13.83
CA PHE A 149 -3.09 -0.84 -13.94
C PHE A 149 -2.20 -0.78 -12.69
N TYR A 150 -1.84 -1.95 -12.20
CA TYR A 150 -1.00 -2.08 -11.02
C TYR A 150 0.37 -1.38 -11.15
N ASN A 151 0.91 -1.28 -12.35
CA ASN A 151 2.14 -0.54 -12.63
C ASN A 151 2.00 0.97 -12.36
N VAL A 152 0.83 1.56 -12.68
CA VAL A 152 0.55 2.98 -12.39
C VAL A 152 0.51 3.21 -10.88
N PHE A 153 -0.19 2.34 -10.18
CA PHE A 153 -0.24 2.37 -8.71
C PHE A 153 1.15 2.27 -8.06
N LEU A 154 2.00 1.35 -8.54
CA LEU A 154 3.37 1.24 -8.05
C LEU A 154 4.23 2.47 -8.35
N ASP A 155 4.08 3.09 -9.53
CA ASP A 155 4.80 4.33 -9.86
C ASP A 155 4.37 5.49 -8.95
N GLU A 156 3.08 5.58 -8.62
CA GLU A 156 2.57 6.57 -7.65
C GLU A 156 3.17 6.35 -6.25
N ILE A 157 3.24 5.09 -5.78
CA ILE A 157 3.90 4.76 -4.51
C ILE A 157 5.37 5.17 -4.54
N LEU A 158 6.13 4.83 -5.59
CA LEU A 158 7.54 5.19 -5.70
C LEU A 158 7.80 6.69 -5.63
N ARG A 159 6.86 7.51 -6.10
CA ARG A 159 6.96 8.98 -5.99
C ARG A 159 6.74 9.51 -4.58
N MET A 160 6.10 8.72 -3.72
CA MET A 160 5.74 9.12 -2.34
C MET A 160 6.72 8.60 -1.30
N ILE A 161 7.41 7.50 -1.57
CA ILE A 161 8.30 6.84 -0.62
C ILE A 161 9.43 7.79 -0.19
N ARG A 162 9.61 7.87 1.12
CA ARG A 162 10.78 8.47 1.77
C ARG A 162 11.58 7.37 2.43
N THR A 163 12.84 7.27 2.12
CA THR A 163 13.75 6.26 2.69
C THR A 163 14.59 6.83 3.83
N PRO A 164 15.11 5.99 4.74
CA PRO A 164 16.06 6.45 5.75
C PRO A 164 17.29 7.08 5.09
N MET A 165 17.90 8.06 5.79
CA MET A 165 19.12 8.69 5.31
C MET A 165 20.25 7.64 5.18
N ASN A 166 20.99 7.68 4.08
CA ASN A 166 22.05 6.73 3.74
C ASN A 166 21.60 5.26 3.55
N SER A 167 20.31 4.99 3.35
CA SER A 167 19.83 3.66 3.01
C SER A 167 20.12 3.32 1.54
N ASP A 168 20.24 2.02 1.25
CA ASP A 168 20.27 1.54 -0.13
C ASP A 168 18.88 1.73 -0.77
N VAL A 169 18.83 2.50 -1.84
CA VAL A 169 17.62 2.76 -2.64
C VAL A 169 17.61 1.98 -3.96
N SER A 170 18.53 1.06 -4.16
CA SER A 170 18.65 0.26 -5.40
C SER A 170 17.36 -0.51 -5.71
N PHE A 171 16.60 -0.91 -4.68
CA PHE A 171 15.31 -1.56 -4.86
C PHE A 171 14.30 -0.66 -5.60
N MET A 172 14.25 0.63 -5.29
CA MET A 172 13.35 1.57 -5.98
C MET A 172 13.77 1.77 -7.44
N VAL A 173 15.08 1.87 -7.69
CA VAL A 173 15.62 2.01 -9.05
C VAL A 173 15.27 0.78 -9.89
N ARG A 174 15.47 -0.43 -9.35
CA ARG A 174 15.13 -1.68 -10.04
C ARG A 174 13.63 -1.79 -10.35
N LEU A 175 12.77 -1.44 -9.40
CA LEU A 175 11.32 -1.42 -9.66
C LEU A 175 10.98 -0.42 -10.76
N LYS A 176 11.56 0.78 -10.70
CA LYS A 176 11.31 1.81 -11.71
C LYS A 176 11.73 1.36 -13.11
N GLU A 177 12.82 0.59 -13.24
CA GLU A 177 13.21 0.00 -14.53
C GLU A 177 12.20 -1.06 -15.01
N LEU A 178 11.68 -1.90 -14.12
CA LEU A 178 10.61 -2.86 -14.46
C LEU A 178 9.34 -2.14 -14.94
N LEU A 179 8.96 -1.04 -14.30
CA LEU A 179 7.77 -0.27 -14.65
C LEU A 179 7.85 0.43 -16.02
N LYS A 180 9.05 0.58 -16.60
CA LYS A 180 9.24 1.12 -17.96
C LYS A 180 8.79 0.17 -19.07
N GLN A 181 8.65 -1.12 -18.77
CA GLN A 181 8.27 -2.18 -19.71
C GLN A 181 7.02 -2.92 -19.22
N PRO A 182 5.87 -2.23 -19.13
CA PRO A 182 4.67 -2.78 -18.53
C PRO A 182 4.15 -4.05 -19.24
N GLU A 183 4.43 -4.21 -20.53
CA GLU A 183 4.07 -5.40 -21.33
C GLU A 183 4.79 -6.68 -20.87
N ASN A 184 5.96 -6.53 -20.23
CA ASN A 184 6.73 -7.66 -19.71
C ASN A 184 6.44 -7.93 -18.22
N MET A 185 5.62 -7.10 -17.58
CA MET A 185 5.37 -7.17 -16.15
C MET A 185 4.31 -8.22 -15.82
N THR A 186 4.77 -9.35 -15.30
CA THR A 186 3.92 -10.46 -14.83
C THR A 186 4.00 -10.58 -13.30
N TRP A 187 3.04 -11.30 -12.71
CA TRP A 187 3.09 -11.60 -11.27
C TRP A 187 4.33 -12.37 -10.87
N ASN A 188 4.85 -13.24 -11.76
CA ASN A 188 6.09 -13.96 -11.50
C ASN A 188 7.29 -13.01 -11.42
N ILE A 189 7.43 -12.08 -12.36
CA ILE A 189 8.51 -11.08 -12.36
C ILE A 189 8.44 -10.18 -11.13
N LEU A 190 7.24 -9.76 -10.75
CA LEU A 190 7.04 -8.98 -9.51
C LEU A 190 7.34 -9.80 -8.26
N GLY A 191 7.03 -11.09 -8.26
CA GLY A 191 7.38 -12.02 -7.18
C GLY A 191 8.89 -12.19 -7.04
N GLU A 192 9.60 -12.47 -8.13
CA GLU A 192 11.06 -12.55 -8.16
C GLU A 192 11.71 -11.24 -7.69
N TYR A 193 11.16 -10.11 -8.12
CA TYR A 193 11.61 -8.81 -7.64
C TYR A 193 11.39 -8.69 -6.12
N ALA A 194 10.19 -8.99 -5.62
CA ALA A 194 9.86 -8.90 -4.19
C ALA A 194 10.75 -9.80 -3.33
N ASP A 195 11.08 -11.00 -3.82
CA ASP A 195 12.02 -11.92 -3.15
C ASP A 195 13.46 -11.39 -3.18
N SER A 196 13.87 -10.78 -4.27
CA SER A 196 15.22 -10.23 -4.43
C SER A 196 15.52 -9.04 -3.49
N ILE A 197 14.49 -8.37 -3.01
CA ILE A 197 14.59 -7.24 -2.08
C ILE A 197 14.30 -7.64 -0.63
N ASP A 198 13.95 -8.89 -0.38
CA ASP A 198 13.74 -9.38 0.98
C ASP A 198 15.09 -9.57 1.68
N VAL A 199 15.59 -8.49 2.25
CA VAL A 199 16.78 -8.55 3.09
C VAL A 199 16.30 -8.93 4.49
N PRO A 200 16.81 -10.03 5.08
CA PRO A 200 16.52 -10.35 6.47
C PRO A 200 16.80 -9.13 7.33
N ALA A 201 15.92 -8.81 8.26
CA ALA A 201 16.13 -7.73 9.22
C ALA A 201 17.46 -8.00 9.95
N VAL A 202 18.53 -7.39 9.49
CA VAL A 202 19.82 -7.42 10.18
C VAL A 202 19.54 -6.86 11.57
N ASN A 203 19.83 -7.65 12.60
CA ASN A 203 19.57 -7.38 14.01
C ASN A 203 19.66 -5.88 14.33
N ARG A 204 18.51 -5.21 14.42
CA ARG A 204 18.42 -3.79 14.79
C ARG A 204 18.86 -3.54 16.24
N GLU A 205 19.04 -4.59 17.03
CA GLU A 205 19.53 -4.50 18.42
C GLU A 205 20.97 -4.01 18.53
N ASN A 206 21.77 -4.02 17.47
CA ASN A 206 23.18 -3.59 17.49
C ASN A 206 23.43 -2.21 16.85
N MET A 207 22.42 -1.48 16.40
CA MET A 207 22.56 -0.08 16.03
C MET A 207 22.18 0.84 17.20
N GLN A 208 22.89 0.72 18.32
CA GLN A 208 22.99 1.84 19.24
C GLN A 208 23.70 2.97 18.49
N PRO A 209 23.17 4.21 18.50
CA PRO A 209 23.90 5.33 17.96
C PRO A 209 25.19 5.43 18.74
N GLN A 210 26.33 5.16 18.10
CA GLN A 210 27.63 5.49 18.66
C GLN A 210 27.67 7.02 18.77
N VAL A 211 27.37 7.51 19.94
CA VAL A 211 27.64 8.89 20.32
C VAL A 211 29.17 9.01 20.35
N HIS A 212 29.75 9.49 19.25
CA HIS A 212 31.11 9.95 19.28
C HIS A 212 31.19 11.14 20.25
N VAL A 213 31.54 10.84 21.50
CA VAL A 213 31.97 11.86 22.43
C VAL A 213 33.28 12.40 21.88
N VAL A 214 33.22 13.54 21.23
CA VAL A 214 34.42 14.32 20.88
C VAL A 214 34.98 14.79 22.23
N GLN A 215 35.99 14.07 22.74
CA GLN A 215 36.80 14.57 23.83
C GLN A 215 37.57 15.79 23.33
N THR A 216 37.05 16.95 23.63
CA THR A 216 37.79 18.21 23.52
C THR A 216 38.92 18.14 24.51
N CYS A 217 40.14 17.85 24.05
CA CYS A 217 41.36 18.05 24.82
C CYS A 217 41.51 19.55 25.11
N LEU A 218 41.12 19.97 26.29
CA LEU A 218 41.54 21.26 26.86
C LEU A 218 43.04 21.19 27.15
N LEU A 219 43.81 21.77 26.23
CA LEU A 219 45.22 22.07 26.49
C LEU A 219 45.29 23.11 27.63
N TYR A 220 45.57 22.63 28.83
CA TYR A 220 45.87 23.46 29.96
C TYR A 220 47.29 23.98 29.81
N THR A 221 47.47 25.22 29.36
CA THR A 221 48.74 25.92 29.40
C THR A 221 48.97 26.47 30.81
N SER A 222 49.86 25.81 31.54
CA SER A 222 50.36 26.34 32.83
C SER A 222 51.12 27.64 32.59
N PRO A 223 50.85 28.70 33.35
CA PRO A 223 51.73 29.87 33.34
C PRO A 223 53.04 29.57 34.08
N SER A 224 54.13 29.85 33.40
CA SER A 224 55.47 29.80 33.95
C SER A 224 55.69 30.86 35.04
N PRO A 225 56.32 30.55 36.19
CA PRO A 225 56.72 31.56 37.17
C PRO A 225 57.95 32.30 36.67
N ARG A 226 57.86 33.61 36.49
CA ARG A 226 59.02 34.50 36.41
C ARG A 226 59.22 35.25 37.73
N ASP A 227 60.35 34.97 38.29
CA ASP A 227 61.30 35.79 38.99
C ASP A 227 60.91 37.23 39.35
N SER A 228 60.95 37.51 40.62
CA SER A 228 61.74 38.54 41.34
C SER A 228 61.26 38.68 42.77
#